data_2e76d4393bc8e0b3c2a4a9d03a87cb11
#
_entry.id   2e76d4393bc8e0b3c2a4a9d03a87cb11
#
_cell.length_a   1.000
_cell.length_b   1.000
_cell.length_c   1.000
_cell.angle_alpha   90.00
_cell.angle_beta   90.00
_cell.angle_gamma   90.00
#
_symmetry.space_group_name_H-M   'P 1'
#
loop_
_entity.id
_entity.type
_entity.pdbx_description
1 polymer ?
#
loop_
_entity_poly.entity_id
_entity_poly.type
_entity_poly.pdbx_seq_one_letter_code
_entity_poly.pdbx_strand_id
1 'polypeptide(L)'
;YNKYVKKHEDMQPMPKIVICIDELSDLMMAAPKEIEDSICRLAQMARAAGMHLVIATQRPSVDVITGLIKANISSRIALTVSSQIDSRTILDASGAEKLLGYGDMLYAPIGSSKPIRVQGCYISDEEVESLCDFVKSQGESQYSDEIQKEIEAKAVQDKKSPFEGDESSEQLDPRFEEAVEIVLETGTASTSFLQRKLSVGYARGAKIMDQLEAVSYTHLRAHET
;
A
#
# COMPACT_ATOMS: atom_id res chain seq x y z
N TYR A 1 -2.45 27.46 -10.17
CA TYR A 1 -2.65 26.93 -11.51
C TYR A 1 -4.04 27.31 -12.04
N ASN A 2 -5.16 26.85 -11.47
CA ASN A 2 -6.51 27.08 -11.99
C ASN A 2 -6.92 28.56 -12.09
N LYS A 3 -6.36 29.45 -11.25
CA LYS A 3 -6.52 30.90 -11.39
C LYS A 3 -5.75 31.47 -12.60
N TYR A 4 -4.63 30.87 -12.92
CA TYR A 4 -3.81 31.21 -14.07
C TYR A 4 -4.47 30.75 -15.37
N VAL A 5 -4.94 29.50 -15.40
CA VAL A 5 -5.61 28.88 -16.54
C VAL A 5 -6.85 29.65 -17.00
N LYS A 6 -7.61 30.24 -16.06
CA LYS A 6 -8.77 31.10 -16.41
C LYS A 6 -8.44 32.27 -17.31
N LYS A 7 -7.17 32.61 -17.45
CA LYS A 7 -6.66 33.71 -18.30
C LYS A 7 -5.99 33.24 -19.60
N HIS A 8 -5.94 31.92 -19.82
CA HIS A 8 -5.23 31.30 -20.94
C HIS A 8 -6.14 30.20 -21.52
N GLU A 9 -6.70 30.46 -22.70
CA GLU A 9 -7.70 29.62 -23.37
C GLU A 9 -7.13 28.28 -23.88
N ASP A 10 -5.80 28.20 -24.03
CA ASP A 10 -5.05 27.03 -24.49
C ASP A 10 -4.76 25.99 -23.38
N MET A 11 -5.13 26.30 -22.13
CA MET A 11 -4.87 25.43 -20.97
C MET A 11 -6.16 24.94 -20.32
N GLN A 12 -6.18 23.67 -19.91
CA GLN A 12 -7.31 23.10 -19.20
C GLN A 12 -7.15 23.20 -17.67
N PRO A 13 -8.23 23.48 -16.92
CA PRO A 13 -8.19 23.50 -15.47
C PRO A 13 -7.98 22.07 -14.92
N MET A 14 -7.15 21.96 -13.90
CA MET A 14 -7.00 20.70 -13.17
C MET A 14 -8.20 20.47 -12.27
N PRO A 15 -8.79 19.27 -12.27
CA PRO A 15 -9.88 18.90 -11.36
C PRO A 15 -9.39 18.82 -9.92
N LYS A 16 -10.32 18.89 -8.97
CA LYS A 16 -10.04 18.46 -7.61
C LYS A 16 -10.05 16.94 -7.56
N ILE A 17 -9.12 16.36 -6.82
CA ILE A 17 -8.98 14.92 -6.67
C ILE A 17 -9.36 14.54 -5.24
N VAL A 18 -10.25 13.58 -5.08
CA VAL A 18 -10.56 12.96 -3.79
C VAL A 18 -10.08 11.51 -3.84
N ILE A 19 -9.23 11.16 -2.89
CA ILE A 19 -8.69 9.81 -2.73
C ILE A 19 -9.35 9.21 -1.51
N CYS A 20 -10.13 8.15 -1.69
CA CYS A 20 -10.80 7.42 -0.63
C CYS A 20 -10.10 6.08 -0.39
N ILE A 21 -9.73 5.82 0.86
CA ILE A 21 -9.23 4.53 1.34
C ILE A 21 -10.28 4.03 2.33
N ASP A 22 -10.96 2.95 1.99
CA ASP A 22 -12.06 2.39 2.78
C ASP A 22 -11.57 1.51 3.94
N GLU A 23 -10.45 0.80 3.78
CA GLU A 23 -9.82 0.04 4.85
C GLU A 23 -8.28 0.20 4.80
N LEU A 24 -7.76 1.10 5.64
CA LEU A 24 -6.33 1.36 5.72
C LEU A 24 -5.54 0.16 6.22
N SER A 25 -6.12 -0.66 7.11
CA SER A 25 -5.41 -1.80 7.70
C SER A 25 -4.92 -2.80 6.65
N ASP A 26 -5.68 -3.01 5.58
CA ASP A 26 -5.33 -3.96 4.53
C ASP A 26 -4.09 -3.49 3.76
N LEU A 27 -3.99 -2.20 3.50
CA LEU A 27 -2.80 -1.62 2.88
C LEU A 27 -1.59 -1.66 3.82
N MET A 28 -1.79 -1.35 5.10
CA MET A 28 -0.73 -1.37 6.11
C MET A 28 -0.20 -2.79 6.38
N MET A 29 -1.02 -3.82 6.18
CA MET A 29 -0.58 -5.23 6.26
C MET A 29 0.31 -5.63 5.10
N ALA A 30 0.09 -5.07 3.91
CA ALA A 30 0.83 -5.40 2.70
C ALA A 30 2.20 -4.70 2.64
N ALA A 31 2.23 -3.38 2.88
CA ALA A 31 3.44 -2.54 2.74
C ALA A 31 3.40 -1.34 3.70
N PRO A 32 3.55 -1.55 5.03
CA PRO A 32 3.28 -0.52 6.04
C PRO A 32 4.10 0.75 5.84
N LYS A 33 5.39 0.63 5.60
CA LYS A 33 6.29 1.79 5.46
C LYS A 33 6.02 2.60 4.20
N GLU A 34 5.85 1.94 3.07
CA GLU A 34 5.59 2.62 1.79
C GLU A 34 4.23 3.31 1.78
N ILE A 35 3.22 2.70 2.39
CA ILE A 35 1.87 3.28 2.52
C ILE A 35 1.89 4.48 3.46
N GLU A 36 2.52 4.37 4.62
CA GLU A 36 2.67 5.48 5.57
C GLU A 36 3.37 6.67 4.91
N ASP A 37 4.53 6.45 4.26
CA ASP A 37 5.29 7.48 3.57
C ASP A 37 4.48 8.14 2.45
N SER A 38 3.72 7.35 1.68
CA SER A 38 2.88 7.83 0.59
C SER A 38 1.72 8.69 1.09
N ILE A 39 1.03 8.26 2.15
CA ILE A 39 -0.05 9.03 2.79
C ILE A 39 0.51 10.35 3.35
N CYS A 40 1.62 10.30 4.07
CA CYS A 40 2.25 11.50 4.63
C CYS A 40 2.65 12.48 3.54
N ARG A 41 3.27 11.99 2.47
CA ARG A 41 3.66 12.80 1.31
C ARG A 41 2.47 13.43 0.61
N LEU A 42 1.41 12.67 0.37
CA LEU A 42 0.17 13.19 -0.20
C LEU A 42 -0.48 14.24 0.71
N ALA A 43 -0.58 13.98 2.01
CA ALA A 43 -1.19 14.92 2.94
C ALA A 43 -0.43 16.25 3.04
N GLN A 44 0.91 16.23 2.94
CA GLN A 44 1.75 17.42 3.00
C GLN A 44 1.74 18.21 1.69
N MET A 45 1.87 17.52 0.54
CA MET A 45 2.09 18.17 -0.76
C MET A 45 0.79 18.43 -1.53
N ALA A 46 -0.18 17.55 -1.40
CA ALA A 46 -1.37 17.56 -2.23
C ALA A 46 -2.39 18.62 -1.84
N ARG A 47 -2.31 19.16 -0.62
CA ARG A 47 -3.20 20.23 -0.13
C ARG A 47 -3.20 21.46 -1.06
N ALA A 48 -2.03 21.88 -1.51
CA ALA A 48 -1.89 23.02 -2.43
C ALA A 48 -2.39 22.69 -3.84
N ALA A 49 -2.36 21.42 -4.23
CA ALA A 49 -2.82 20.94 -5.52
C ALA A 49 -4.34 20.65 -5.59
N GLY A 50 -5.05 20.78 -4.47
CA GLY A 50 -6.50 20.51 -4.40
C GLY A 50 -6.85 19.03 -4.35
N MET A 51 -5.97 18.23 -3.79
CA MET A 51 -6.24 16.82 -3.46
C MET A 51 -6.74 16.70 -2.03
N HIS A 52 -7.66 15.79 -1.81
CA HIS A 52 -8.28 15.51 -0.51
C HIS A 52 -8.18 14.02 -0.22
N LEU A 53 -7.80 13.68 1.01
CA LEU A 53 -7.72 12.30 1.48
C LEU A 53 -8.87 12.02 2.44
N VAL A 54 -9.58 10.92 2.20
CA VAL A 54 -10.57 10.34 3.11
C VAL A 54 -10.09 8.94 3.42
N ILE A 55 -9.70 8.71 4.67
CA ILE A 55 -9.11 7.44 5.11
C ILE A 55 -9.99 6.85 6.18
N ALA A 56 -10.43 5.61 5.99
CA ALA A 56 -11.19 4.87 6.96
C ALA A 56 -10.47 3.56 7.34
N THR A 57 -10.79 3.03 8.49
CA THR A 57 -10.37 1.71 8.96
C THR A 57 -11.33 1.18 10.01
N GLN A 58 -11.57 -0.12 10.00
CA GLN A 58 -12.29 -0.84 11.05
C GLN A 58 -11.35 -1.38 12.14
N ARG A 59 -10.02 -1.22 11.97
CA ARG A 59 -9.00 -1.68 12.91
C ARG A 59 -8.19 -0.51 13.47
N PRO A 60 -8.68 0.18 14.50
CA PRO A 60 -8.03 1.36 15.06
C PRO A 60 -6.86 1.00 15.97
N SER A 61 -5.88 0.25 15.47
CA SER A 61 -4.64 -0.08 16.17
C SER A 61 -3.56 0.98 15.94
N VAL A 62 -2.57 1.03 16.81
CA VAL A 62 -1.43 1.97 16.69
C VAL A 62 -0.55 1.67 15.48
N ASP A 63 -0.56 0.42 15.00
CA ASP A 63 0.18 0.00 13.82
C ASP A 63 -0.50 0.45 12.51
N VAL A 64 -1.80 0.70 12.55
CA VAL A 64 -2.60 1.20 11.42
C VAL A 64 -2.70 2.72 11.47
N ILE A 65 -3.11 3.29 12.62
CA ILE A 65 -3.24 4.74 12.83
C ILE A 65 -1.99 5.23 13.56
N THR A 66 -0.91 5.32 12.81
CA THR A 66 0.41 5.68 13.37
C THR A 66 0.47 7.16 13.78
N GLY A 67 1.48 7.49 14.57
CA GLY A 67 1.74 8.88 14.96
C GLY A 67 2.00 9.80 13.76
N LEU A 68 2.65 9.30 12.71
CA LEU A 68 2.92 10.06 11.49
C LEU A 68 1.64 10.31 10.68
N ILE A 69 0.78 9.32 10.53
CA ILE A 69 -0.53 9.49 9.88
C ILE A 69 -1.36 10.53 10.66
N LYS A 70 -1.44 10.41 12.00
CA LYS A 70 -2.18 11.37 12.83
C LYS A 70 -1.65 12.80 12.76
N ALA A 71 -0.34 12.96 12.65
CA ALA A 71 0.28 14.29 12.50
C ALA A 71 -0.09 14.98 11.18
N ASN A 72 -0.31 14.21 10.11
CA ASN A 72 -0.61 14.71 8.78
C ASN A 72 -2.13 14.76 8.48
N ILE A 73 -2.92 13.85 9.07
CA ILE A 73 -4.38 13.80 8.98
C ILE A 73 -4.96 14.32 10.29
N SER A 74 -5.14 15.62 10.37
CA SER A 74 -5.48 16.30 11.63
C SER A 74 -6.98 16.27 11.98
N SER A 75 -7.87 16.21 10.99
CA SER A 75 -9.32 16.10 11.23
C SER A 75 -9.70 14.64 11.29
N ARG A 76 -10.36 14.24 12.39
CA ARG A 76 -10.65 12.84 12.66
C ARG A 76 -12.08 12.65 13.12
N ILE A 77 -12.63 11.51 12.75
CA ILE A 77 -13.97 11.07 13.17
C ILE A 77 -13.82 9.68 13.78
N ALA A 78 -14.40 9.47 14.95
CA ALA A 78 -14.59 8.14 15.52
C ALA A 78 -16.08 7.84 15.64
N LEU A 79 -16.49 6.75 15.05
CA LEU A 79 -17.77 6.10 15.32
C LEU A 79 -17.62 5.26 16.60
N THR A 80 -18.65 4.50 16.97
CA THR A 80 -18.62 3.62 18.14
C THR A 80 -17.46 2.62 18.02
N VAL A 81 -16.65 2.51 19.07
CA VAL A 81 -15.54 1.58 19.18
C VAL A 81 -15.69 0.67 20.40
N SER A 82 -14.98 -0.46 20.41
CA SER A 82 -15.07 -1.48 21.45
C SER A 82 -14.42 -1.05 22.77
N SER A 83 -13.38 -0.22 22.71
CA SER A 83 -12.58 0.11 23.88
C SER A 83 -12.19 1.59 23.97
N GLN A 84 -11.84 2.02 25.18
CA GLN A 84 -11.25 3.34 25.40
C GLN A 84 -9.87 3.48 24.74
N ILE A 85 -9.16 2.38 24.53
CA ILE A 85 -7.86 2.37 23.85
C ILE A 85 -8.06 2.76 22.38
N ASP A 86 -9.06 2.17 21.72
CA ASP A 86 -9.39 2.46 20.33
C ASP A 86 -9.79 3.94 20.16
N SER A 87 -10.62 4.45 21.09
CA SER A 87 -10.98 5.86 21.10
C SER A 87 -9.75 6.77 21.16
N ARG A 88 -8.80 6.46 22.04
CA ARG A 88 -7.55 7.22 22.16
C ARG A 88 -6.64 7.04 20.95
N THR A 89 -6.61 5.88 20.35
CA THR A 89 -5.84 5.65 19.14
C THR A 89 -6.30 6.57 18.00
N ILE A 90 -7.62 6.75 17.85
CA ILE A 90 -8.17 7.60 16.80
C ILE A 90 -8.08 9.09 17.17
N LEU A 91 -8.60 9.45 18.36
CA LEU A 91 -8.91 10.85 18.73
C LEU A 91 -7.90 11.48 19.68
N ASP A 92 -6.94 10.71 20.20
CA ASP A 92 -6.11 11.09 21.36
C ASP A 92 -6.93 11.40 22.62
N ALA A 93 -8.22 11.03 22.62
CA ALA A 93 -9.18 11.24 23.70
C ALA A 93 -10.10 10.02 23.86
N SER A 94 -10.61 9.82 25.08
CA SER A 94 -11.64 8.80 25.34
C SER A 94 -13.03 9.33 25.03
N GLY A 95 -13.99 8.43 24.85
CA GLY A 95 -15.41 8.76 24.69
C GLY A 95 -16.11 8.08 23.54
N ALA A 96 -15.40 7.66 22.50
CA ALA A 96 -16.00 6.93 21.38
C ALA A 96 -16.55 5.55 21.78
N GLU A 97 -16.04 4.96 22.84
CA GLU A 97 -16.55 3.71 23.44
C GLU A 97 -17.93 3.87 24.10
N LYS A 98 -18.40 5.11 24.27
CA LYS A 98 -19.70 5.45 24.89
C LYS A 98 -20.75 5.88 23.87
N LEU A 99 -20.42 5.88 22.61
CA LEU A 99 -21.34 6.25 21.53
C LEU A 99 -22.40 5.17 21.33
N LEU A 100 -23.58 5.61 20.88
CA LEU A 100 -24.76 4.75 20.77
C LEU A 100 -24.84 3.92 19.48
N GLY A 101 -23.95 4.18 18.51
CA GLY A 101 -24.04 3.60 17.18
C GLY A 101 -24.98 4.37 16.26
N TYR A 102 -25.36 3.80 15.13
CA TYR A 102 -26.29 4.40 14.16
C TYR A 102 -25.92 5.82 13.71
N GLY A 103 -24.64 6.07 13.48
CA GLY A 103 -24.16 7.39 13.06
C GLY A 103 -23.79 8.35 14.20
N ASP A 104 -23.95 7.94 15.46
CA ASP A 104 -23.43 8.72 16.59
C ASP A 104 -21.90 8.73 16.56
N MET A 105 -21.27 9.89 16.54
CA MET A 105 -19.84 10.04 16.31
C MET A 105 -19.21 11.13 17.16
N LEU A 106 -17.90 11.04 17.35
CA LEU A 106 -17.05 12.11 17.83
C LEU A 106 -16.23 12.68 16.69
N TYR A 107 -16.38 13.97 16.43
CA TYR A 107 -15.63 14.70 15.42
C TYR A 107 -14.58 15.59 16.06
N ALA A 108 -13.33 15.40 15.68
CA ALA A 108 -12.20 16.23 16.10
C ALA A 108 -11.69 17.05 14.89
N PRO A 109 -12.23 18.26 14.65
CA PRO A 109 -11.73 19.13 13.59
C PRO A 109 -10.36 19.69 13.92
N ILE A 110 -9.62 20.07 12.87
CA ILE A 110 -8.34 20.78 13.01
C ILE A 110 -8.54 22.06 13.85
N GLY A 111 -7.65 22.25 14.83
CA GLY A 111 -7.67 23.46 15.69
C GLY A 111 -8.63 23.37 16.88
N SER A 112 -9.41 22.29 17.04
CA SER A 112 -10.21 22.07 18.24
C SER A 112 -9.42 21.29 19.28
N SER A 113 -9.53 21.73 20.55
CA SER A 113 -8.90 21.05 21.69
C SER A 113 -9.71 19.86 22.22
N LYS A 114 -10.97 19.74 21.81
CA LYS A 114 -11.89 18.67 22.26
C LYS A 114 -12.74 18.20 21.10
N PRO A 115 -12.99 16.88 21.00
CA PRO A 115 -13.96 16.34 20.06
C PRO A 115 -15.37 16.87 20.31
N ILE A 116 -16.12 17.04 19.25
CA ILE A 116 -17.52 17.45 19.26
C ILE A 116 -18.37 16.21 18.97
N ARG A 117 -19.40 15.96 19.77
CA ARG A 117 -20.35 14.88 19.50
C ARG A 117 -21.32 15.32 18.41
N VAL A 118 -21.45 14.52 17.38
CA VAL A 118 -22.32 14.78 16.22
C VAL A 118 -23.15 13.54 15.95
N GLN A 119 -24.44 13.76 15.65
CA GLN A 119 -25.30 12.69 15.14
C GLN A 119 -25.26 12.73 13.63
N GLY A 120 -24.65 11.71 13.03
CA GLY A 120 -24.70 11.44 11.59
C GLY A 120 -25.97 10.72 11.19
N CYS A 121 -26.25 10.71 9.89
CA CYS A 121 -27.32 9.88 9.35
C CYS A 121 -26.90 8.40 9.38
N TYR A 122 -27.83 7.55 9.77
CA TYR A 122 -27.70 6.11 9.53
C TYR A 122 -28.19 5.83 8.11
N ILE A 123 -27.46 5.00 7.38
CA ILE A 123 -27.81 4.56 6.03
C ILE A 123 -27.82 3.03 6.06
N SER A 124 -28.93 2.42 5.60
CA SER A 124 -29.04 0.96 5.49
C SER A 124 -28.36 0.46 4.23
N ASP A 125 -28.14 -0.86 4.18
CA ASP A 125 -27.51 -1.51 3.01
C ASP A 125 -28.35 -1.31 1.75
N GLU A 126 -29.70 -1.38 1.87
CA GLU A 126 -30.64 -1.14 0.76
C GLU A 126 -30.57 0.31 0.24
N GLU A 127 -30.40 1.28 1.15
CA GLU A 127 -30.23 2.69 0.77
C GLU A 127 -28.89 2.92 0.07
N VAL A 128 -27.81 2.24 0.51
CA VAL A 128 -26.51 2.29 -0.17
C VAL A 128 -26.62 1.70 -1.58
N GLU A 129 -27.28 0.56 -1.74
CA GLU A 129 -27.49 -0.07 -3.06
C GLU A 129 -28.28 0.87 -3.98
N SER A 130 -29.39 1.41 -3.50
CA SER A 130 -30.19 2.37 -4.26
C SER A 130 -29.42 3.61 -4.69
N LEU A 131 -28.57 4.13 -3.79
CA LEU A 131 -27.71 5.28 -4.09
C LEU A 131 -26.66 4.92 -5.17
N CYS A 132 -26.04 3.76 -5.05
CA CYS A 132 -25.08 3.27 -6.05
C CYS A 132 -25.71 3.12 -7.43
N ASP A 133 -26.91 2.56 -7.49
CA ASP A 133 -27.65 2.40 -8.76
C ASP A 133 -28.04 3.75 -9.37
N PHE A 134 -28.47 4.69 -8.53
CA PHE A 134 -28.74 6.06 -8.96
C PHE A 134 -27.49 6.73 -9.54
N VAL A 135 -26.34 6.62 -8.88
CA VAL A 135 -25.09 7.21 -9.38
C VAL A 135 -24.64 6.54 -10.68
N LYS A 136 -24.71 5.22 -10.77
CA LYS A 136 -24.40 4.47 -12.00
C LYS A 136 -25.29 4.87 -13.18
N SER A 137 -26.57 5.17 -12.91
CA SER A 137 -27.52 5.59 -13.96
C SER A 137 -27.21 6.97 -14.56
N GLN A 138 -26.40 7.79 -13.88
CA GLN A 138 -26.07 9.15 -14.34
C GLN A 138 -24.89 9.20 -15.33
N GLY A 139 -24.12 8.14 -15.47
CA GLY A 139 -23.00 8.09 -16.40
C GLY A 139 -22.10 6.88 -16.18
N GLU A 140 -21.29 6.61 -17.18
CA GLU A 140 -20.28 5.55 -17.11
C GLU A 140 -18.98 6.10 -16.51
N SER A 141 -18.25 5.24 -15.79
CA SER A 141 -16.94 5.58 -15.27
C SER A 141 -15.95 5.77 -16.41
N GLN A 142 -15.36 6.96 -16.49
CA GLN A 142 -14.30 7.25 -17.46
C GLN A 142 -12.95 7.00 -16.79
N TYR A 143 -12.28 5.93 -17.16
CA TYR A 143 -10.92 5.65 -16.74
C TYR A 143 -9.94 6.26 -17.73
N SER A 144 -8.86 6.86 -17.22
CA SER A 144 -7.77 7.33 -18.06
C SER A 144 -6.88 6.15 -18.42
N ASP A 145 -6.81 5.82 -19.70
CA ASP A 145 -5.93 4.75 -20.22
C ASP A 145 -4.45 5.01 -19.90
N GLU A 146 -4.03 6.26 -19.82
CA GLU A 146 -2.66 6.63 -19.45
C GLU A 146 -2.37 6.27 -18.00
N ILE A 147 -3.29 6.59 -17.07
CA ILE A 147 -3.14 6.26 -15.65
C ILE A 147 -3.17 4.75 -15.44
N GLN A 148 -4.04 4.03 -16.13
CA GLN A 148 -4.09 2.56 -16.06
C GLN A 148 -2.76 1.93 -16.51
N LYS A 149 -2.22 2.36 -17.63
CA LYS A 149 -0.91 1.88 -18.12
C LYS A 149 0.22 2.19 -17.16
N GLU A 150 0.22 3.37 -16.52
CA GLU A 150 1.23 3.70 -15.51
C GLU A 150 1.10 2.84 -14.24
N ILE A 151 -0.13 2.55 -13.81
CA ILE A 151 -0.37 1.65 -12.66
C ILE A 151 0.10 0.25 -12.99
N GLU A 152 -0.25 -0.29 -14.17
CA GLU A 152 0.18 -1.59 -14.62
C GLU A 152 1.69 -1.69 -14.77
N ALA A 153 2.34 -0.67 -15.34
CA ALA A 153 3.79 -0.61 -15.48
C ALA A 153 4.51 -0.60 -14.12
N LYS A 154 3.99 0.14 -13.13
CA LYS A 154 4.53 0.14 -11.77
C LYS A 154 4.25 -1.17 -11.04
N ALA A 155 3.07 -1.76 -11.18
CA ALA A 155 2.74 -3.06 -10.60
C ALA A 155 3.62 -4.20 -11.15
N VAL A 156 4.09 -4.07 -12.38
CA VAL A 156 5.08 -5.00 -12.97
C VAL A 156 6.48 -4.74 -12.41
N GLN A 157 6.84 -3.47 -12.14
CA GLN A 157 8.12 -3.12 -11.51
C GLN A 157 8.17 -3.52 -10.03
N ASP A 158 7.09 -3.35 -9.28
CA ASP A 158 7.00 -3.73 -7.86
C ASP A 158 6.94 -5.25 -7.66
N LYS A 159 6.50 -6.02 -8.66
CA LYS A 159 6.62 -7.49 -8.67
C LYS A 159 8.04 -7.99 -8.93
N LYS A 160 8.94 -7.11 -9.39
CA LYS A 160 10.36 -7.39 -9.36
C LYS A 160 10.84 -7.14 -7.93
N SER A 161 10.87 -8.22 -7.17
CA SER A 161 11.41 -8.33 -5.82
C SER A 161 12.72 -7.53 -5.71
N PRO A 162 13.01 -6.85 -4.57
CA PRO A 162 14.33 -6.25 -4.32
C PRO A 162 15.47 -7.27 -4.31
N PHE A 163 15.14 -8.55 -4.50
CA PHE A 163 16.09 -9.67 -4.68
C PHE A 163 16.39 -10.00 -6.15
N GLU A 164 15.67 -9.45 -7.12
CA GLU A 164 16.04 -9.51 -8.53
C GLU A 164 16.98 -8.34 -8.85
N GLY A 165 18.21 -8.50 -8.40
CA GLY A 165 19.33 -7.74 -8.92
C GLY A 165 19.45 -8.00 -10.41
N ASP A 166 19.32 -6.90 -11.18
CA ASP A 166 19.85 -6.75 -12.53
C ASP A 166 19.58 -7.90 -13.51
N GLU A 167 18.36 -7.96 -14.09
CA GLU A 167 18.08 -8.74 -15.29
C GLU A 167 18.80 -8.15 -16.52
N SER A 168 20.09 -7.94 -16.40
CA SER A 168 21.00 -7.80 -17.53
C SER A 168 22.08 -8.88 -17.44
N SER A 169 21.68 -10.12 -17.45
CA SER A 169 22.42 -11.21 -18.08
C SER A 169 21.76 -12.55 -17.77
N GLU A 170 21.23 -13.23 -18.75
CA GLU A 170 21.10 -14.69 -18.84
C GLU A 170 22.48 -15.39 -18.76
N GLN A 171 23.48 -14.76 -18.19
CA GLN A 171 24.78 -15.38 -18.00
C GLN A 171 24.87 -16.01 -16.63
N LEU A 172 25.00 -17.33 -16.63
CA LEU A 172 25.37 -18.12 -15.46
C LEU A 172 26.62 -17.50 -14.82
N ASP A 173 26.68 -17.52 -13.47
CA ASP A 173 27.89 -17.04 -12.78
C ASP A 173 29.13 -17.78 -13.37
N PRO A 174 30.26 -17.11 -13.62
CA PRO A 174 31.45 -17.73 -14.15
C PRO A 174 31.97 -18.93 -13.35
N ARG A 175 31.53 -19.09 -12.09
CA ARG A 175 31.85 -20.24 -11.24
C ARG A 175 30.69 -21.21 -11.07
N PHE A 176 29.65 -21.09 -11.88
CA PHE A 176 28.48 -21.97 -11.79
C PHE A 176 28.83 -23.43 -12.07
N GLU A 177 29.63 -23.71 -13.09
CA GLU A 177 30.09 -25.07 -13.44
C GLU A 177 30.89 -25.69 -12.29
N GLU A 178 31.82 -24.92 -11.70
CA GLU A 178 32.59 -25.35 -10.53
C GLU A 178 31.70 -25.65 -9.31
N ALA A 179 30.64 -24.88 -9.13
CA ALA A 179 29.66 -25.13 -8.10
C ALA A 179 28.87 -26.43 -8.31
N VAL A 180 28.47 -26.71 -9.55
CA VAL A 180 27.81 -27.97 -9.95
C VAL A 180 28.69 -29.19 -9.64
N GLU A 181 29.94 -29.14 -10.02
CA GLU A 181 30.91 -30.23 -9.76
C GLU A 181 31.04 -30.50 -8.24
N ILE A 182 31.22 -29.44 -7.45
CA ILE A 182 31.33 -29.53 -5.98
C ILE A 182 30.08 -30.15 -5.36
N VAL A 183 28.89 -29.74 -5.81
CA VAL A 183 27.62 -30.27 -5.29
C VAL A 183 27.43 -31.74 -5.68
N LEU A 184 27.79 -32.11 -6.90
CA LEU A 184 27.73 -33.51 -7.38
C LEU A 184 28.70 -34.44 -6.61
N GLU A 185 29.92 -33.97 -6.35
CA GLU A 185 30.90 -34.75 -5.60
C GLU A 185 30.53 -34.91 -4.12
N THR A 186 29.99 -33.87 -3.51
CA THR A 186 29.76 -33.84 -2.05
C THR A 186 28.34 -34.21 -1.64
N GLY A 187 27.40 -34.22 -2.56
CA GLY A 187 25.96 -34.44 -2.27
C GLY A 187 25.35 -33.39 -1.38
N THR A 188 26.01 -32.23 -1.19
CA THR A 188 25.55 -31.18 -0.27
C THR A 188 25.55 -29.83 -0.97
N ALA A 189 24.36 -29.19 -1.01
CA ALA A 189 24.19 -27.84 -1.52
C ALA A 189 23.70 -26.94 -0.39
N SER A 190 24.50 -25.94 -0.01
CA SER A 190 24.08 -24.85 0.85
C SER A 190 24.90 -23.59 0.56
N THR A 191 24.29 -22.42 0.73
CA THR A 191 24.95 -21.13 0.51
C THR A 191 26.26 -21.02 1.29
N SER A 192 26.27 -21.40 2.57
CA SER A 192 27.47 -21.36 3.43
C SER A 192 28.57 -22.35 3.01
N PHE A 193 28.18 -23.48 2.43
CA PHE A 193 29.11 -24.48 1.92
C PHE A 193 29.77 -23.99 0.64
N LEU A 194 28.98 -23.45 -0.31
CA LEU A 194 29.48 -22.87 -1.56
C LEU A 194 30.38 -21.66 -1.31
N GLN A 195 30.05 -20.80 -0.37
CA GLN A 195 30.93 -19.68 0.02
C GLN A 195 32.32 -20.14 0.42
N ARG A 196 32.43 -21.17 1.26
CA ARG A 196 33.71 -21.70 1.72
C ARG A 196 34.50 -22.38 0.61
N LYS A 197 33.83 -23.18 -0.21
CA LYS A 197 34.48 -23.96 -1.25
C LYS A 197 34.93 -23.08 -2.41
N LEU A 198 34.07 -22.17 -2.84
CA LEU A 198 34.35 -21.27 -3.96
C LEU A 198 35.04 -19.96 -3.53
N SER A 199 35.26 -19.74 -2.24
CA SER A 199 35.82 -18.49 -1.70
C SER A 199 35.13 -17.22 -2.20
N VAL A 200 33.79 -17.25 -2.23
CA VAL A 200 32.93 -16.14 -2.71
C VAL A 200 32.19 -15.48 -1.53
N GLY A 201 31.80 -14.21 -1.71
CA GLY A 201 30.97 -13.51 -0.72
C GLY A 201 29.54 -14.06 -0.65
N TYR A 202 28.82 -13.73 0.45
CA TYR A 202 27.46 -14.25 0.71
C TYR A 202 26.49 -14.02 -0.46
N ALA A 203 26.41 -12.81 -0.96
CA ALA A 203 25.50 -12.44 -2.06
C ALA A 203 25.76 -13.27 -3.34
N ARG A 204 27.04 -13.51 -3.66
CA ARG A 204 27.42 -14.31 -4.83
C ARG A 204 27.16 -15.80 -4.61
N GLY A 205 27.40 -16.30 -3.39
CA GLY A 205 27.08 -17.69 -3.02
C GLY A 205 25.57 -17.97 -3.05
N ALA A 206 24.74 -17.01 -2.63
CA ALA A 206 23.30 -17.09 -2.73
C ALA A 206 22.84 -17.12 -4.20
N LYS A 207 23.34 -16.23 -5.06
CA LYS A 207 23.03 -16.20 -6.49
C LYS A 207 23.37 -17.52 -7.20
N ILE A 208 24.51 -18.12 -6.90
CA ILE A 208 24.91 -19.41 -7.46
C ILE A 208 23.96 -20.52 -6.97
N MET A 209 23.53 -20.47 -5.71
CA MET A 209 22.59 -21.44 -5.16
C MET A 209 21.21 -21.35 -5.84
N ASP A 210 20.71 -20.14 -6.07
CA ASP A 210 19.43 -19.90 -6.78
C ASP A 210 19.52 -20.41 -8.24
N GLN A 211 20.65 -20.23 -8.90
CA GLN A 211 20.89 -20.77 -10.26
C GLN A 211 20.94 -22.30 -10.27
N LEU A 212 21.51 -22.94 -9.25
CA LEU A 212 21.52 -24.41 -9.11
C LEU A 212 20.10 -24.96 -8.89
N GLU A 213 19.28 -24.29 -8.08
CA GLU A 213 17.89 -24.67 -7.86
C GLU A 213 17.05 -24.51 -9.14
N ALA A 214 17.22 -23.44 -9.88
CA ALA A 214 16.51 -23.20 -11.15
C ALA A 214 16.81 -24.29 -12.19
N VAL A 215 18.05 -24.73 -12.31
CA VAL A 215 18.45 -25.80 -13.25
C VAL A 215 17.92 -27.17 -12.78
N SER A 216 17.96 -27.48 -11.48
CA SER A 216 17.41 -28.75 -10.97
C SER A 216 15.88 -28.84 -11.10
N TYR A 217 15.16 -27.71 -11.00
CA TYR A 217 13.71 -27.67 -11.19
C TYR A 217 13.29 -27.88 -12.66
N THR A 218 14.08 -27.41 -13.61
CA THR A 218 13.83 -27.65 -15.05
C THR A 218 14.09 -29.10 -15.44
N HIS A 219 15.05 -29.78 -14.83
CA HIS A 219 15.32 -31.20 -15.08
C HIS A 219 14.26 -32.15 -14.50
N LEU A 220 13.67 -31.85 -13.33
CA LEU A 220 12.60 -32.65 -12.76
C LEU A 220 11.29 -32.58 -13.57
N ARG A 221 10.97 -31.43 -14.19
CA ARG A 221 9.79 -31.28 -15.07
C ARG A 221 9.92 -31.95 -16.43
N ALA A 222 11.13 -32.19 -16.91
CA ALA A 222 11.37 -32.83 -18.20
C ALA A 222 11.24 -34.38 -18.14
N HIS A 223 11.16 -34.98 -16.95
CA HIS A 223 11.00 -36.42 -16.76
C HIS A 223 9.56 -36.85 -16.43
N GLU A 224 8.59 -35.92 -16.36
CA GLU A 224 7.17 -36.19 -16.10
C GLU A 224 6.26 -36.01 -17.35
N THR A 225 6.81 -35.98 -18.54
CA THR A 225 6.02 -36.00 -19.80
C THR A 225 6.28 -37.24 -20.63
#